data_ebd352fbc653f44d8bfcdb34291ae3fa
#
_entry.id   ebd352fbc653f44d8bfcdb34291ae3fa
#
_cell.length_a   1.000
_cell.length_b   1.000
_cell.length_c   1.000
_cell.angle_alpha   90.00
_cell.angle_beta   90.00
_cell.angle_gamma   90.00
#
_symmetry.space_group_name_H-M   'P 1'
#
loop_
_entity.id
_entity.type
_entity.pdbx_description
1 polymer ?
#
loop_
_entity_poly.entity_id
_entity_poly.type
_entity_poly.pdbx_seq_one_letter_code
_entity_poly.pdbx_strand_id
1 'polypeptide(L)'
;MKRRQALKISSIGAIGLTASIGSSCSKNTYVFNHGVASGDPLSDRVILWTRVTPQQAGPVRVILEVSKNKSFSSIVFSQKLQTSSLSDYTIKYDFLAKKYCDSDKGFFYRFRAGNAISEIGKSKTFSENTISAKIGIFSCSNFPAGYFNAYQAAAEKDGLDLWLHLGDYLYEYPMGGYATDKAKKLGRVPEPLH
;
A
#
# COMPACT_ATOMS: atom_id res chain seq x y z
N MET A 1 -59.72 29.47 -8.63
CA MET A 1 -60.02 30.42 -9.72
C MET A 1 -58.73 30.70 -10.48
N LYS A 2 -58.69 30.30 -11.77
CA LYS A 2 -58.30 31.02 -13.01
C LYS A 2 -56.99 31.84 -12.92
N ARG A 3 -55.96 31.70 -13.77
CA ARG A 3 -55.98 31.71 -15.27
C ARG A 3 -54.66 31.16 -15.85
N ARG A 4 -54.82 30.38 -16.90
CA ARG A 4 -53.85 30.11 -17.93
C ARG A 4 -53.57 31.38 -18.74
N GLN A 5 -52.29 31.63 -19.09
CA GLN A 5 -51.99 32.36 -20.32
C GLN A 5 -50.86 31.66 -21.07
N ALA A 6 -51.17 31.21 -22.25
CA ALA A 6 -50.27 30.75 -23.28
C ALA A 6 -49.54 31.94 -23.90
N LEU A 7 -48.25 31.83 -24.15
CA LEU A 7 -47.50 32.74 -25.00
C LEU A 7 -46.75 31.96 -26.08
N LYS A 8 -46.95 32.50 -27.27
CA LYS A 8 -46.69 32.02 -28.59
C LYS A 8 -45.21 31.75 -28.83
N ILE A 9 -44.97 30.66 -29.57
CA ILE A 9 -43.74 30.26 -30.23
C ILE A 9 -43.40 31.31 -31.32
N SER A 10 -42.15 31.80 -31.24
CA SER A 10 -41.49 32.44 -32.37
C SER A 10 -40.19 31.69 -32.63
N SER A 11 -40.14 30.97 -33.72
CA SER A 11 -39.03 30.27 -34.29
C SER A 11 -37.94 31.24 -34.73
N ILE A 12 -36.74 31.14 -34.16
CA ILE A 12 -35.51 31.74 -34.72
C ILE A 12 -34.41 30.66 -34.65
N GLY A 13 -33.72 30.55 -35.75
CA GLY A 13 -32.80 29.57 -36.26
C GLY A 13 -31.84 28.88 -35.29
N ALA A 14 -31.72 27.62 -35.52
CA ALA A 14 -30.72 26.76 -34.96
C ALA A 14 -29.34 27.06 -35.55
N ILE A 15 -28.44 27.62 -34.74
CA ILE A 15 -27.01 27.46 -34.95
C ILE A 15 -26.57 26.40 -33.95
N GLY A 16 -26.34 25.21 -34.48
CA GLY A 16 -25.84 24.08 -33.68
C GLY A 16 -24.42 24.33 -33.20
N LEU A 17 -24.29 24.75 -31.95
CA LEU A 17 -23.04 24.63 -31.20
C LEU A 17 -23.11 23.27 -30.46
N THR A 18 -22.62 22.25 -31.09
CA THR A 18 -22.33 20.98 -30.38
C THR A 18 -21.18 21.23 -29.41
N ALA A 19 -21.50 21.72 -28.22
CA ALA A 19 -20.59 21.65 -27.11
C ALA A 19 -20.40 20.16 -26.82
N SER A 20 -19.35 19.56 -27.36
CA SER A 20 -18.82 18.31 -26.89
C SER A 20 -18.41 18.51 -25.43
N ILE A 21 -19.30 18.15 -24.52
CA ILE A 21 -18.96 17.97 -23.11
C ILE A 21 -17.98 16.78 -23.08
N GLY A 22 -16.72 17.09 -23.33
CA GLY A 22 -15.63 16.20 -23.05
C GLY A 22 -15.67 15.92 -21.56
N SER A 23 -16.26 14.79 -21.18
CA SER A 23 -16.15 14.24 -19.83
C SER A 23 -14.67 13.97 -19.63
N SER A 24 -13.92 14.97 -19.14
CA SER A 24 -12.58 14.80 -18.66
C SER A 24 -12.68 13.90 -17.42
N CYS A 25 -12.66 12.60 -17.65
CA CYS A 25 -12.46 11.64 -16.61
C CYS A 25 -11.05 11.88 -16.09
N SER A 26 -10.91 12.74 -15.08
CA SER A 26 -9.65 12.94 -14.39
C SER A 26 -9.27 11.57 -13.87
N LYS A 27 -8.23 10.96 -14.49
CA LYS A 27 -7.72 9.67 -14.04
C LYS A 27 -7.16 9.92 -12.65
N ASN A 28 -7.88 9.50 -11.62
CA ASN A 28 -7.35 9.52 -10.27
C ASN A 28 -6.02 8.77 -10.29
N THR A 29 -4.94 9.49 -10.03
CA THR A 29 -3.62 8.90 -9.98
C THR A 29 -3.34 8.45 -8.56
N TYR A 30 -2.88 7.23 -8.41
CA TYR A 30 -2.53 6.60 -7.15
C TYR A 30 -1.09 6.14 -7.20
N VAL A 31 -0.41 6.13 -6.05
CA VAL A 31 0.93 5.57 -5.90
C VAL A 31 1.04 4.76 -4.60
N PHE A 32 1.92 3.75 -4.58
CA PHE A 32 2.19 2.90 -3.43
C PHE A 32 3.62 3.13 -2.93
N ASN A 33 3.90 4.33 -2.39
CA ASN A 33 5.26 4.74 -1.99
C ASN A 33 5.76 4.08 -0.71
N HIS A 34 4.89 3.38 0.02
CA HIS A 34 5.22 2.80 1.32
C HIS A 34 5.35 1.27 1.26
N GLY A 35 5.41 0.71 0.05
CA GLY A 35 5.54 -0.72 -0.16
C GLY A 35 4.33 -1.54 0.33
N VAL A 36 4.59 -2.79 0.63
CA VAL A 36 3.62 -3.74 1.19
C VAL A 36 4.26 -4.45 2.37
N ALA A 37 3.44 -4.88 3.33
CA ALA A 37 3.89 -5.66 4.47
C ALA A 37 2.91 -6.79 4.80
N SER A 38 3.42 -7.84 5.42
CA SER A 38 2.60 -8.88 6.04
C SER A 38 3.08 -9.12 7.46
N GLY A 39 2.16 -9.49 8.35
CA GLY A 39 2.49 -9.67 9.76
C GLY A 39 1.47 -10.52 10.49
N ASP A 40 1.78 -10.83 11.75
CA ASP A 40 0.93 -11.62 12.64
C ASP A 40 0.50 -12.95 12.00
N PRO A 41 1.47 -13.79 11.54
CA PRO A 41 1.16 -15.05 10.89
C PRO A 41 0.65 -16.06 11.92
N LEU A 42 -0.58 -16.55 11.71
CA LEU A 42 -1.16 -17.69 12.40
C LEU A 42 -1.06 -18.93 11.52
N SER A 43 -1.55 -20.08 11.99
CA SER A 43 -1.54 -21.31 11.19
C SER A 43 -2.48 -21.27 9.98
N ASP A 44 -3.52 -20.42 10.05
CA ASP A 44 -4.56 -20.34 9.03
C ASP A 44 -4.63 -19.01 8.28
N ARG A 45 -4.04 -17.91 8.82
CA ARG A 45 -4.19 -16.54 8.32
C ARG A 45 -2.97 -15.66 8.56
N VAL A 46 -2.94 -14.51 7.88
CA VAL A 46 -1.91 -13.49 8.04
C VAL A 46 -2.47 -12.12 7.66
N ILE A 47 -2.02 -11.08 8.34
CA ILE A 47 -2.37 -9.71 8.00
C ILE A 47 -1.57 -9.26 6.76
N LEU A 48 -2.25 -8.73 5.75
CA LEU A 48 -1.65 -8.08 4.59
C LEU A 48 -1.91 -6.58 4.64
N TRP A 49 -0.87 -5.79 4.43
CA TRP A 49 -0.90 -4.34 4.60
C TRP A 49 -0.32 -3.59 3.41
N THR A 50 -0.87 -2.42 3.14
CA THR A 50 -0.28 -1.37 2.29
C THR A 50 -0.84 -0.01 2.66
N ARG A 51 -0.21 1.05 2.15
CA ARG A 51 -0.73 2.42 2.12
C ARG A 51 -0.73 2.94 0.70
N VAL A 52 -1.88 3.41 0.22
CA VAL A 52 -2.02 4.03 -1.09
C VAL A 52 -2.06 5.56 -0.92
N THR A 53 -1.31 6.28 -1.74
CA THR A 53 -1.33 7.75 -1.74
C THR A 53 -2.13 8.23 -2.94
N PRO A 54 -3.33 8.81 -2.73
CA PRO A 54 -4.08 9.41 -3.81
C PRO A 54 -3.56 10.82 -4.13
N GLN A 55 -3.64 11.22 -5.39
CA GLN A 55 -3.32 12.59 -5.79
C GLN A 55 -4.39 13.59 -5.34
N GLN A 56 -5.62 13.15 -5.21
CA GLN A 56 -6.76 13.97 -4.74
C GLN A 56 -7.39 13.28 -3.53
N ALA A 57 -7.74 14.08 -2.51
CA ALA A 57 -8.42 13.56 -1.32
C ALA A 57 -9.76 12.92 -1.68
N GLY A 58 -10.09 11.83 -0.99
CA GLY A 58 -11.36 11.13 -1.18
C GLY A 58 -11.22 9.62 -0.93
N PRO A 59 -12.33 8.88 -0.99
CA PRO A 59 -12.31 7.44 -0.86
C PRO A 59 -11.55 6.77 -2.02
N VAL A 60 -10.69 5.81 -1.70
CA VAL A 60 -9.89 5.05 -2.68
C VAL A 60 -10.34 3.60 -2.69
N ARG A 61 -10.66 3.09 -3.88
CA ARG A 61 -10.94 1.66 -4.09
C ARG A 61 -9.62 0.95 -4.37
N VAL A 62 -9.36 -0.10 -3.61
CA VAL A 62 -8.16 -0.91 -3.70
C VAL A 62 -8.56 -2.37 -3.93
N ILE A 63 -7.85 -3.08 -4.77
CA ILE A 63 -8.03 -4.51 -4.99
C ILE A 63 -6.81 -5.22 -4.43
N LEU A 64 -7.01 -6.10 -3.46
CA LEU A 64 -6.01 -7.07 -3.03
C LEU A 64 -6.09 -8.28 -3.97
N GLU A 65 -4.95 -8.71 -4.48
CA GLU A 65 -4.80 -9.94 -5.25
C GLU A 65 -3.77 -10.84 -4.58
N VAL A 66 -4.07 -12.14 -4.48
CA VAL A 66 -3.15 -13.17 -3.98
C VAL A 66 -2.95 -14.24 -5.05
N SER A 67 -1.71 -14.66 -5.24
CA SER A 67 -1.32 -15.63 -6.25
C SER A 67 -0.33 -16.66 -5.70
N LYS A 68 -0.37 -17.87 -6.27
CA LYS A 68 0.63 -18.93 -5.98
C LYS A 68 1.98 -18.66 -6.64
N ASN A 69 2.05 -17.76 -7.62
CA ASN A 69 3.30 -17.43 -8.32
C ASN A 69 3.49 -15.91 -8.46
N LYS A 70 4.75 -15.50 -8.57
CA LYS A 70 5.15 -14.09 -8.66
C LYS A 70 4.65 -13.40 -9.93
N SER A 71 4.36 -14.13 -10.99
CA SER A 71 3.85 -13.59 -12.26
C SER A 71 2.36 -13.25 -12.22
N PHE A 72 1.64 -13.65 -11.16
CA PHE A 72 0.19 -13.51 -11.03
C PHE A 72 -0.60 -14.17 -12.16
N SER A 73 -0.04 -15.21 -12.78
CA SER A 73 -0.75 -16.03 -13.75
C SER A 73 -1.79 -16.98 -13.13
N SER A 74 -1.73 -17.17 -11.81
CA SER A 74 -2.65 -17.99 -11.02
C SER A 74 -3.12 -17.24 -9.78
N ILE A 75 -4.04 -16.29 -9.97
CA ILE A 75 -4.69 -15.57 -8.87
C ILE A 75 -5.68 -16.52 -8.20
N VAL A 76 -5.47 -16.76 -6.91
CA VAL A 76 -6.31 -17.66 -6.10
C VAL A 76 -7.31 -16.90 -5.23
N PHE A 77 -7.07 -15.60 -5.02
CA PHE A 77 -7.96 -14.74 -4.25
C PHE A 77 -7.90 -13.30 -4.76
N SER A 78 -9.06 -12.64 -4.78
CA SER A 78 -9.17 -11.22 -5.08
C SER A 78 -10.27 -10.59 -4.23
N GLN A 79 -9.98 -9.45 -3.60
CA GLN A 79 -10.91 -8.73 -2.73
C GLN A 79 -10.91 -7.24 -3.05
N LYS A 80 -12.10 -6.68 -3.25
CA LYS A 80 -12.32 -5.23 -3.35
C LYS A 80 -12.38 -4.64 -1.95
N LEU A 81 -11.57 -3.63 -1.69
CA LEU A 81 -11.44 -2.92 -0.43
C LEU A 81 -11.61 -1.42 -0.67
N GLN A 82 -11.81 -0.68 0.39
CA GLN A 82 -11.89 0.78 0.35
C GLN A 82 -11.13 1.37 1.53
N THR A 83 -10.47 2.50 1.30
CA THR A 83 -9.78 3.28 2.32
C THR A 83 -10.00 4.77 2.10
N SER A 84 -9.66 5.58 3.07
CA SER A 84 -9.77 7.05 3.01
C SER A 84 -8.78 7.71 3.96
N SER A 85 -8.78 9.03 4.02
CA SER A 85 -7.99 9.82 4.96
C SER A 85 -8.27 9.49 6.44
N LEU A 86 -9.46 8.97 6.76
CA LEU A 86 -9.80 8.55 8.13
C LEU A 86 -8.94 7.39 8.64
N SER A 87 -8.39 6.58 7.74
CA SER A 87 -7.45 5.50 8.05
C SER A 87 -6.07 5.75 7.46
N ASP A 88 -5.72 7.01 7.20
CA ASP A 88 -4.47 7.42 6.54
C ASP A 88 -4.21 6.64 5.24
N TYR A 89 -5.27 6.36 4.49
CA TYR A 89 -5.21 5.59 3.25
C TYR A 89 -4.55 4.21 3.39
N THR A 90 -4.50 3.65 4.58
CA THR A 90 -3.98 2.29 4.81
C THR A 90 -5.03 1.24 4.50
N ILE A 91 -4.57 0.08 4.07
CA ILE A 91 -5.33 -1.17 4.00
C ILE A 91 -4.66 -2.15 4.98
N LYS A 92 -5.47 -2.78 5.80
CA LYS A 92 -5.09 -3.85 6.70
C LYS A 92 -6.13 -4.95 6.54
N TYR A 93 -5.74 -6.07 5.94
CA TYR A 93 -6.64 -7.16 5.60
C TYR A 93 -6.20 -8.47 6.23
N ASP A 94 -7.08 -9.09 7.00
CA ASP A 94 -6.86 -10.41 7.60
C ASP A 94 -7.17 -11.48 6.55
N PHE A 95 -6.13 -12.01 5.92
CA PHE A 95 -6.22 -12.97 4.83
C PHE A 95 -6.25 -14.40 5.37
N LEU A 96 -7.36 -15.11 5.19
CA LEU A 96 -7.52 -16.52 5.54
C LEU A 96 -6.77 -17.40 4.53
N ALA A 97 -5.46 -17.54 4.71
CA ALA A 97 -4.56 -18.21 3.78
C ALA A 97 -4.86 -19.69 3.62
N LYS A 98 -5.20 -20.41 4.72
CA LYS A 98 -5.51 -21.86 4.72
C LYS A 98 -6.55 -22.27 3.68
N LYS A 99 -7.47 -21.35 3.32
CA LYS A 99 -8.51 -21.61 2.32
C LYS A 99 -7.98 -21.65 0.89
N TYR A 100 -6.86 -20.96 0.61
CA TYR A 100 -6.39 -20.69 -0.75
C TYR A 100 -4.96 -21.15 -1.02
N CYS A 101 -4.16 -21.28 0.04
CA CYS A 101 -2.74 -21.54 -0.04
C CYS A 101 -2.35 -22.66 0.92
N ASP A 102 -1.33 -23.42 0.55
CA ASP A 102 -0.74 -24.42 1.44
C ASP A 102 0.12 -23.72 2.50
N SER A 103 0.01 -24.13 3.77
CA SER A 103 0.89 -23.66 4.83
C SER A 103 2.34 -23.97 4.48
N ASP A 104 3.27 -23.13 4.95
CA ASP A 104 4.73 -23.22 4.74
C ASP A 104 5.23 -23.02 3.30
N LYS A 105 4.38 -23.11 2.26
CA LYS A 105 4.82 -22.93 0.86
C LYS A 105 4.97 -21.48 0.44
N GLY A 106 4.30 -20.57 1.13
CA GLY A 106 4.27 -19.17 0.78
C GLY A 106 3.37 -18.85 -0.40
N PHE A 107 3.05 -17.59 -0.52
CA PHE A 107 2.24 -17.02 -1.59
C PHE A 107 2.71 -15.60 -1.90
N PHE A 108 2.26 -15.04 -3.02
CA PHE A 108 2.53 -13.68 -3.43
C PHE A 108 1.26 -12.85 -3.35
N TYR A 109 1.39 -11.58 -3.01
CA TYR A 109 0.26 -10.65 -2.96
C TYR A 109 0.66 -9.28 -3.48
N ARG A 110 -0.32 -8.53 -3.95
CA ARG A 110 -0.19 -7.15 -4.38
C ARG A 110 -1.50 -6.40 -4.22
N PHE A 111 -1.40 -5.08 -4.27
CA PHE A 111 -2.57 -4.20 -4.25
C PHE A 111 -2.64 -3.39 -5.54
N ARG A 112 -3.87 -3.07 -5.97
CA ARG A 112 -4.12 -2.27 -7.15
C ARG A 112 -5.11 -1.16 -6.82
N ALA A 113 -4.85 0.06 -7.32
CA ALA A 113 -5.77 1.20 -7.26
C ALA A 113 -5.76 1.91 -8.61
N GLY A 114 -6.88 1.89 -9.33
CA GLY A 114 -6.92 2.31 -10.74
C GLY A 114 -5.88 1.54 -11.58
N ASN A 115 -4.96 2.28 -12.20
CA ASN A 115 -3.85 1.69 -12.99
C ASN A 115 -2.58 1.45 -12.17
N ALA A 116 -2.51 1.94 -10.93
CA ALA A 116 -1.35 1.73 -10.07
C ALA A 116 -1.35 0.32 -9.48
N ILE A 117 -0.17 -0.28 -9.41
CA ILE A 117 0.08 -1.59 -8.81
C ILE A 117 1.19 -1.42 -7.79
N SER A 118 1.02 -1.98 -6.59
CA SER A 118 2.06 -2.01 -5.55
C SER A 118 3.23 -2.92 -5.94
N GLU A 119 4.29 -2.86 -5.18
CA GLU A 119 5.28 -3.93 -5.15
C GLU A 119 4.62 -5.28 -4.82
N ILE A 120 5.30 -6.37 -5.18
CA ILE A 120 4.84 -7.72 -4.89
C ILE A 120 5.43 -8.15 -3.56
N GLY A 121 4.54 -8.40 -2.58
CA GLY A 121 4.90 -9.03 -1.33
C GLY A 121 4.93 -10.54 -1.44
N LYS A 122 5.78 -11.17 -0.64
CA LYS A 122 5.80 -12.62 -0.39
C LYS A 122 5.48 -12.86 1.08
N SER A 123 4.58 -13.78 1.36
CA SER A 123 4.19 -14.13 2.72
C SER A 123 3.90 -15.62 2.85
N LYS A 124 3.79 -16.10 4.07
CA LYS A 124 3.37 -17.47 4.38
C LYS A 124 2.69 -17.55 5.74
N THR A 125 1.97 -18.63 5.97
CA THR A 125 1.53 -19.04 7.30
C THR A 125 2.44 -20.17 7.79
N PHE A 126 2.46 -20.41 9.09
CA PHE A 126 3.17 -21.55 9.68
C PHE A 126 2.18 -22.67 9.95
N SER A 127 2.52 -23.90 9.56
CA SER A 127 1.73 -25.06 9.98
C SER A 127 1.92 -25.32 11.47
N GLU A 128 0.95 -25.99 12.10
CA GLU A 128 1.07 -26.41 13.49
C GLU A 128 2.24 -27.39 13.73
N ASN A 129 2.73 -28.00 12.64
CA ASN A 129 3.86 -28.94 12.65
C ASN A 129 5.19 -28.29 12.29
N THR A 130 5.25 -26.96 12.15
CA THR A 130 6.50 -26.24 11.86
C THR A 130 7.48 -26.41 13.01
N ILE A 131 8.61 -27.08 12.76
CA ILE A 131 9.61 -27.41 13.79
C ILE A 131 10.75 -26.39 13.88
N SER A 132 10.88 -25.49 12.92
CA SER A 132 11.92 -24.46 12.90
C SER A 132 11.49 -23.24 12.11
N ALA A 133 11.98 -22.06 12.50
CA ALA A 133 11.83 -20.81 11.77
C ALA A 133 13.14 -20.03 11.81
N LYS A 134 13.49 -19.38 10.69
CA LYS A 134 14.61 -18.44 10.60
C LYS A 134 14.11 -17.03 10.80
N ILE A 135 14.54 -16.37 11.85
CA ILE A 135 14.08 -15.05 12.25
C ILE A 135 15.20 -14.04 12.06
N GLY A 136 14.96 -12.98 11.30
CA GLY A 136 15.80 -11.77 11.26
C GLY A 136 15.43 -10.86 12.42
N ILE A 137 16.41 -10.45 13.24
CA ILE A 137 16.19 -9.56 14.39
C ILE A 137 16.92 -8.25 14.15
N PHE A 138 16.22 -7.14 14.31
CA PHE A 138 16.73 -5.79 14.12
C PHE A 138 16.41 -4.89 15.29
N SER A 139 17.19 -3.83 15.45
CA SER A 139 16.94 -2.72 16.37
C SER A 139 17.71 -1.48 15.93
N CYS A 140 17.38 -0.32 16.49
CA CYS A 140 18.21 0.89 16.44
C CYS A 140 18.47 1.41 15.01
N SER A 141 17.42 1.77 14.29
CA SER A 141 17.48 2.26 12.89
C SER A 141 17.55 3.78 12.85
N ASN A 142 18.72 4.36 13.11
CA ASN A 142 18.90 5.82 13.06
C ASN A 142 19.21 6.29 11.64
N PHE A 143 18.24 6.92 10.95
CA PHE A 143 18.34 7.40 9.58
C PHE A 143 19.54 8.37 9.35
N PRO A 144 19.79 9.40 10.19
CA PRO A 144 20.91 10.32 9.98
C PRO A 144 22.28 9.70 10.24
N ALA A 145 22.37 8.60 10.99
CA ALA A 145 23.64 8.04 11.44
C ALA A 145 24.34 7.15 10.41
N GLY A 146 23.61 6.61 9.44
CA GLY A 146 24.17 5.68 8.47
C GLY A 146 23.17 5.16 7.45
N TYR A 147 23.56 4.14 6.70
CA TYR A 147 22.71 3.47 5.72
C TYR A 147 22.08 2.21 6.31
N PHE A 148 20.99 1.77 5.71
CA PHE A 148 20.25 0.58 6.13
C PHE A 148 20.77 -0.71 5.49
N ASN A 149 22.11 -0.88 5.42
CA ASN A 149 22.77 -2.02 4.81
C ASN A 149 22.34 -3.36 5.41
N ALA A 150 22.07 -3.40 6.73
CA ALA A 150 21.62 -4.61 7.39
C ALA A 150 20.24 -5.06 6.89
N TYR A 151 19.33 -4.11 6.62
CA TYR A 151 18.03 -4.43 6.04
C TYR A 151 18.15 -4.92 4.61
N GLN A 152 19.02 -4.28 3.81
CA GLN A 152 19.30 -4.72 2.44
C GLN A 152 19.86 -6.16 2.43
N ALA A 153 20.89 -6.42 3.22
CA ALA A 153 21.51 -7.73 3.31
C ALA A 153 20.52 -8.82 3.74
N ALA A 154 19.61 -8.47 4.64
CA ALA A 154 18.58 -9.41 5.06
C ALA A 154 17.47 -9.59 4.02
N ALA A 155 17.12 -8.54 3.26
CA ALA A 155 16.15 -8.64 2.16
C ALA A 155 16.67 -9.52 1.01
N GLU A 156 17.97 -9.50 0.78
CA GLU A 156 18.67 -10.32 -0.22
C GLU A 156 18.90 -11.76 0.27
N LYS A 157 18.80 -12.00 1.58
CA LYS A 157 19.04 -13.32 2.14
C LYS A 157 17.82 -14.21 2.00
N ASP A 158 17.97 -15.27 1.24
CA ASP A 158 16.93 -16.29 1.11
C ASP A 158 16.68 -17.03 2.43
N GLY A 159 15.41 -17.38 2.63
CA GLY A 159 14.98 -18.31 3.68
C GLY A 159 14.77 -17.67 5.07
N LEU A 160 14.68 -16.34 5.18
CA LEU A 160 14.09 -15.72 6.36
C LEU A 160 12.57 -15.91 6.35
N ASP A 161 12.04 -16.35 7.46
CA ASP A 161 10.63 -16.65 7.65
C ASP A 161 9.87 -15.50 8.30
N LEU A 162 10.55 -14.78 9.20
CA LEU A 162 9.98 -13.68 9.98
C LEU A 162 11.04 -12.62 10.26
N TRP A 163 10.57 -11.38 10.44
CA TRP A 163 11.37 -10.23 10.85
C TRP A 163 10.82 -9.68 12.15
N LEU A 164 11.70 -9.44 13.12
CA LEU A 164 11.35 -8.78 14.36
C LEU A 164 12.19 -7.50 14.50
N HIS A 165 11.55 -6.42 14.89
CA HIS A 165 12.23 -5.19 15.27
C HIS A 165 12.01 -4.92 16.75
N LEU A 166 13.10 -4.92 17.54
CA LEU A 166 13.04 -4.89 19.00
C LEU A 166 12.90 -3.48 19.57
N GLY A 167 12.78 -2.47 18.74
CA GLY A 167 12.62 -1.09 19.17
C GLY A 167 13.63 -0.14 18.54
N ASP A 168 13.51 1.13 18.85
CA ASP A 168 14.25 2.22 18.20
C ASP A 168 14.11 2.17 16.68
N TYR A 169 12.88 1.97 16.22
CA TYR A 169 12.55 1.93 14.81
C TYR A 169 12.70 3.32 14.16
N LEU A 170 12.37 4.37 14.89
CA LEU A 170 12.55 5.76 14.52
C LEU A 170 13.34 6.50 15.61
N TYR A 171 14.22 7.39 15.19
CA TYR A 171 14.90 8.35 16.04
C TYR A 171 14.51 9.76 15.61
N GLU A 172 13.82 10.49 16.47
CA GLU A 172 13.26 11.82 16.21
C GLU A 172 14.23 12.93 16.64
N TYR A 173 15.53 12.75 16.41
CA TYR A 173 16.53 13.73 16.76
C TYR A 173 16.65 14.82 15.69
N PRO A 174 16.63 16.12 16.08
CA PRO A 174 16.88 17.22 15.15
C PRO A 174 18.36 17.24 14.73
N MET A 175 18.65 18.06 13.72
CA MET A 175 20.05 18.36 13.35
C MET A 175 20.82 18.92 14.56
N GLY A 176 22.02 18.37 14.82
CA GLY A 176 22.81 18.65 16.00
C GLY A 176 22.48 17.83 17.25
N GLY A 177 21.43 16.96 17.15
CA GLY A 177 21.11 15.96 18.18
C GLY A 177 21.96 14.69 18.06
N TYR A 178 21.55 13.65 18.78
CA TYR A 178 22.28 12.37 18.85
C TYR A 178 22.54 11.77 17.46
N ALA A 179 23.80 11.47 17.18
CA ALA A 179 24.29 10.78 15.98
C ALA A 179 23.90 11.43 14.62
N THR A 180 23.69 12.77 14.62
CA THR A 180 23.38 13.52 13.38
C THR A 180 24.60 14.19 12.75
N ASP A 181 25.80 14.04 13.32
CA ASP A 181 27.04 14.73 12.89
C ASP A 181 27.39 14.43 11.44
N LYS A 182 27.12 13.21 10.99
CA LYS A 182 27.41 12.75 9.65
C LYS A 182 26.27 12.96 8.66
N ALA A 183 25.10 13.42 9.10
CA ALA A 183 23.88 13.48 8.28
C ALA A 183 24.09 14.25 6.97
N LYS A 184 24.71 15.42 7.01
CA LYS A 184 24.99 16.23 5.81
C LYS A 184 25.94 15.51 4.85
N LYS A 185 27.03 14.89 5.38
CA LYS A 185 28.00 14.14 4.59
C LYS A 185 27.38 12.92 3.90
N LEU A 186 26.42 12.28 4.56
CA LEU A 186 25.72 11.10 4.07
C LEU A 186 24.51 11.46 3.18
N GLY A 187 24.15 12.75 3.07
CA GLY A 187 22.93 13.17 2.39
C GLY A 187 21.64 12.68 3.07
N ARG A 188 21.69 12.48 4.41
CA ARG A 188 20.59 11.91 5.20
C ARG A 188 20.13 12.88 6.28
N VAL A 189 19.93 14.12 5.89
CA VAL A 189 19.41 15.17 6.77
C VAL A 189 17.96 14.84 7.14
N PRO A 190 17.62 14.75 8.43
CA PRO A 190 16.22 14.55 8.82
C PRO A 190 15.40 15.77 8.42
N GLU A 191 14.21 15.54 7.88
CA GLU A 191 13.26 16.61 7.65
C GLU A 191 12.69 17.08 9.00
N PRO A 192 12.44 18.40 9.17
CA PRO A 192 11.78 18.87 10.38
C PRO A 192 10.37 18.29 10.45
N LEU A 193 10.00 17.83 11.64
CA LEU A 193 8.62 17.46 11.94
C LEU A 193 7.76 18.73 11.99
N HIS A 194 6.74 18.80 11.16
CA HIS A 194 5.78 19.91 11.10
C HIS A 194 4.57 19.66 11.98
#